data_fa64ea4ce27a78649a3a61aa4b6d2f99
#
_entry.id   fa64ea4ce27a78649a3a61aa4b6d2f99
#
_cell.length_a   1.000
_cell.length_b   1.000
_cell.length_c   1.000
_cell.angle_alpha   90.00
_cell.angle_beta   90.00
_cell.angle_gamma   90.00
#
_symmetry.space_group_name_H-M   'P 1'
#
loop_
_entity.id
_entity.type
_entity.pdbx_description
1 polymer ?
#
loop_
_entity_poly.entity_id
_entity_poly.type
_entity_poly.pdbx_seq_one_letter_code
_entity_poly.pdbx_strand_id
1 'polypeptide(L)'
;MRKRVQTPKNKEFTMAFSLPPLPYEMNALEPHISSETLEFHYGKHHQTYVNNLNGLVEGTDNASKSLEEIITSSDGGLFNNAAQVWNHTFYWNCMGPNGGGNPTGSAADAINQAFGSFDNFKDQFSKSAATNFGSGWTWLVKNSSGGVEIQNTSNAGCPMTSGNKAVLTIDVWEHAYYVDKRNARPAYIESWWNLVNWDYVNSQLEG
;
A
#
# COMPACT_ATOMS: atom_id res chain seq x y z
N MET A 1 57.83 -3.62 23.16
CA MET A 1 56.84 -4.06 22.16
C MET A 1 55.48 -3.35 22.43
N ARG A 2 55.08 -2.38 21.62
CA ARG A 2 53.79 -1.68 21.76
C ARG A 2 52.74 -2.43 20.97
N LYS A 3 51.73 -3.00 21.63
CA LYS A 3 50.54 -3.60 20.99
C LYS A 3 49.75 -2.50 20.28
N ARG A 4 49.63 -2.61 18.96
CA ARG A 4 48.69 -1.79 18.16
C ARG A 4 47.27 -2.19 18.58
N VAL A 5 46.53 -1.25 19.16
CA VAL A 5 45.09 -1.36 19.33
C VAL A 5 44.46 -1.15 17.95
N GLN A 6 43.87 -2.20 17.40
CA GLN A 6 43.04 -2.07 16.20
C GLN A 6 41.73 -1.39 16.58
N THR A 7 41.51 -0.19 16.06
CA THR A 7 40.21 0.48 16.07
C THR A 7 39.20 -0.38 15.29
N PRO A 8 38.02 -0.66 15.81
CA PRO A 8 36.99 -1.35 15.02
C PRO A 8 36.63 -0.52 13.81
N LYS A 9 36.67 -1.14 12.62
CA LYS A 9 36.14 -0.54 11.39
C LYS A 9 34.65 -0.30 11.62
N ASN A 10 34.23 0.98 11.59
CA ASN A 10 32.80 1.32 11.46
C ASN A 10 32.27 0.58 10.22
N LYS A 11 31.41 -0.42 10.44
CA LYS A 11 30.59 -0.96 9.35
C LYS A 11 29.66 0.18 8.94
N GLU A 12 29.82 0.72 7.74
CA GLU A 12 28.80 1.56 7.13
C GLU A 12 27.54 0.72 7.02
N PHE A 13 26.52 1.13 7.77
CA PHE A 13 25.20 0.51 7.71
C PHE A 13 24.52 0.99 6.43
N THR A 14 24.57 0.16 5.39
CA THR A 14 23.70 0.35 4.23
C THR A 14 22.31 -0.14 4.63
N MET A 15 21.33 0.74 4.68
CA MET A 15 19.94 0.35 4.92
C MET A 15 19.48 -0.55 3.79
N ALA A 16 18.91 -1.72 4.10
CA ALA A 16 18.44 -2.69 3.11
C ALA A 16 17.23 -2.12 2.34
N PHE A 17 16.37 -1.34 3.02
CA PHE A 17 15.16 -0.73 2.46
C PHE A 17 15.17 0.78 2.67
N SER A 18 14.65 1.51 1.70
CA SER A 18 14.46 2.96 1.77
C SER A 18 12.99 3.32 1.57
N LEU A 19 12.55 4.44 2.12
CA LEU A 19 11.23 4.99 1.82
C LEU A 19 11.19 5.38 0.34
N PRO A 20 10.34 4.75 -0.49
CA PRO A 20 10.22 5.14 -1.90
C PRO A 20 9.68 6.56 -2.01
N PRO A 21 10.13 7.37 -2.98
CA PRO A 21 9.57 8.70 -3.18
C PRO A 21 8.09 8.61 -3.57
N LEU A 22 7.29 9.60 -3.14
CA LEU A 22 5.93 9.74 -3.64
C LEU A 22 5.96 9.99 -5.16
N PRO A 23 5.01 9.44 -5.93
CA PRO A 23 4.93 9.70 -7.38
C PRO A 23 4.38 11.10 -7.72
N TYR A 24 4.10 11.93 -6.74
CA TYR A 24 3.55 13.29 -6.84
C TYR A 24 3.99 14.16 -5.65
N GLU A 25 3.77 15.47 -5.75
CA GLU A 25 4.03 16.40 -4.66
C GLU A 25 3.09 16.19 -3.46
N MET A 26 3.53 16.54 -2.27
CA MET A 26 2.80 16.30 -1.00
C MET A 26 1.39 16.91 -0.98
N ASN A 27 1.15 18.02 -1.70
CA ASN A 27 -0.14 18.69 -1.79
C ASN A 27 -0.94 18.35 -3.05
N ALA A 28 -0.43 17.43 -3.87
CA ALA A 28 -1.03 17.18 -5.19
C ALA A 28 -2.39 16.46 -5.12
N LEU A 29 -2.72 15.84 -3.99
CA LEU A 29 -3.98 15.14 -3.79
C LEU A 29 -5.10 16.03 -3.21
N GLU A 30 -4.79 17.30 -2.91
CA GLU A 30 -5.80 18.24 -2.43
C GLU A 30 -6.83 18.56 -3.53
N PRO A 31 -8.10 18.80 -3.17
CA PRO A 31 -8.66 18.92 -1.81
C PRO A 31 -9.15 17.59 -1.21
N HIS A 32 -8.83 16.45 -1.80
CA HIS A 32 -9.37 15.13 -1.43
C HIS A 32 -8.65 14.51 -0.24
N ILE A 33 -7.33 14.59 -0.23
CA ILE A 33 -6.43 14.20 0.86
C ILE A 33 -5.45 15.36 1.05
N SER A 34 -5.34 15.88 2.28
CA SER A 34 -4.50 17.03 2.57
C SER A 34 -3.02 16.70 2.61
N SER A 35 -2.18 17.71 2.40
CA SER A 35 -0.74 17.60 2.64
C SER A 35 -0.41 17.24 4.09
N GLU A 36 -1.21 17.72 5.07
CA GLU A 36 -1.06 17.34 6.48
C GLU A 36 -1.26 15.83 6.68
N THR A 37 -2.28 15.23 6.06
CA THR A 37 -2.46 13.77 6.07
C THR A 37 -1.24 13.05 5.51
N LEU A 38 -0.67 13.51 4.38
CA LEU A 38 0.52 12.90 3.79
C LEU A 38 1.77 13.08 4.66
N GLU A 39 1.94 14.21 5.36
CA GLU A 39 3.04 14.39 6.31
C GLU A 39 3.04 13.31 7.39
N PHE A 40 1.88 12.94 7.93
CA PHE A 40 1.75 11.86 8.90
C PHE A 40 1.78 10.48 8.25
N HIS A 41 0.96 10.25 7.23
CA HIS A 41 0.74 8.93 6.65
C HIS A 41 1.99 8.42 5.91
N TYR A 42 2.56 9.23 5.02
CA TYR A 42 3.80 8.90 4.32
C TYR A 42 5.04 9.22 5.19
N GLY A 43 5.13 10.45 5.70
CA GLY A 43 6.33 10.94 6.36
C GLY A 43 6.58 10.36 7.75
N LYS A 44 5.56 9.83 8.44
CA LYS A 44 5.69 9.21 9.77
C LYS A 44 5.35 7.72 9.74
N HIS A 45 4.12 7.34 9.39
CA HIS A 45 3.72 5.92 9.42
C HIS A 45 4.53 5.06 8.46
N HIS A 46 4.54 5.39 7.17
CA HIS A 46 5.30 4.61 6.16
C HIS A 46 6.81 4.62 6.47
N GLN A 47 7.38 5.78 6.81
CA GLN A 47 8.79 5.87 7.21
C GLN A 47 9.10 5.01 8.45
N THR A 48 8.20 4.95 9.43
CA THR A 48 8.39 4.13 10.63
C THR A 48 8.41 2.63 10.29
N TYR A 49 7.54 2.16 9.38
CA TYR A 49 7.58 0.78 8.91
C TYR A 49 8.91 0.44 8.23
N VAL A 50 9.43 1.35 7.40
CA VAL A 50 10.76 1.19 6.76
C VAL A 50 11.87 1.09 7.82
N ASN A 51 11.86 1.99 8.81
CA ASN A 51 12.87 2.01 9.87
C ASN A 51 12.82 0.73 10.71
N ASN A 52 11.61 0.30 11.11
CA ASN A 52 11.41 -0.93 11.87
C ASN A 52 11.84 -2.16 11.08
N LEU A 53 11.48 -2.23 9.80
CA LEU A 53 11.90 -3.33 8.92
C LEU A 53 13.43 -3.42 8.84
N ASN A 54 14.11 -2.30 8.61
CA ASN A 54 15.58 -2.25 8.59
C ASN A 54 16.19 -2.77 9.90
N GLY A 55 15.64 -2.37 11.05
CA GLY A 55 16.11 -2.89 12.34
C GLY A 55 15.89 -4.39 12.52
N LEU A 56 14.79 -4.93 11.96
CA LEU A 56 14.47 -6.37 12.05
C LEU A 56 15.31 -7.24 11.11
N VAL A 57 15.72 -6.73 9.97
CA VAL A 57 16.53 -7.50 9.00
C VAL A 57 18.03 -7.33 9.20
N GLU A 58 18.46 -6.33 9.99
CA GLU A 58 19.86 -6.04 10.23
C GLU A 58 20.63 -7.27 10.76
N GLY A 59 21.71 -7.63 10.06
CA GLY A 59 22.56 -8.79 10.42
C GLY A 59 21.92 -10.16 10.23
N THR A 60 20.76 -10.24 9.58
CA THR A 60 20.07 -11.49 9.21
C THR A 60 20.12 -11.75 7.69
N ASP A 61 19.80 -12.98 7.27
CA ASP A 61 19.70 -13.34 5.85
C ASP A 61 18.57 -12.56 5.14
N ASN A 62 17.60 -12.04 5.89
CA ASN A 62 16.49 -11.26 5.33
C ASN A 62 16.94 -9.89 4.79
N ALA A 63 18.11 -9.38 5.18
CA ALA A 63 18.65 -8.13 4.66
C ALA A 63 18.93 -8.15 3.14
N SER A 64 19.04 -9.34 2.54
CA SER A 64 19.28 -9.53 1.10
C SER A 64 18.03 -9.92 0.31
N LYS A 65 16.88 -10.10 0.97
CA LYS A 65 15.62 -10.48 0.33
C LYS A 65 14.82 -9.27 -0.15
N SER A 66 13.98 -9.49 -1.15
CA SER A 66 12.95 -8.52 -1.55
C SER A 66 11.83 -8.43 -0.50
N LEU A 67 11.00 -7.36 -0.57
CA LEU A 67 9.81 -7.24 0.28
C LEU A 67 8.87 -8.42 0.10
N GLU A 68 8.64 -8.84 -1.14
CA GLU A 68 7.75 -9.93 -1.50
C GLU A 68 8.25 -11.28 -0.94
N GLU A 69 9.55 -11.53 -0.99
CA GLU A 69 10.15 -12.73 -0.38
C GLU A 69 9.97 -12.73 1.14
N ILE A 70 10.15 -11.57 1.81
CA ILE A 70 9.94 -11.46 3.25
C ILE A 70 8.46 -11.66 3.58
N ILE A 71 7.55 -10.98 2.88
CA ILE A 71 6.10 -11.06 3.10
C ILE A 71 5.59 -12.50 2.99
N THR A 72 6.09 -13.25 2.01
CA THR A 72 5.63 -14.62 1.75
C THR A 72 6.31 -15.70 2.59
N SER A 73 7.42 -15.37 3.28
CA SER A 73 8.21 -16.34 4.04
C SER A 73 8.36 -16.01 5.53
N SER A 74 7.72 -14.94 6.03
CA SER A 74 7.82 -14.52 7.43
C SER A 74 6.47 -14.35 8.11
N ASP A 75 6.49 -14.15 9.42
CA ASP A 75 5.33 -13.86 10.26
C ASP A 75 5.65 -12.74 11.28
N GLY A 76 4.68 -12.45 12.16
CA GLY A 76 4.85 -11.52 13.28
C GLY A 76 5.32 -10.13 12.85
N GLY A 77 6.27 -9.57 13.62
CA GLY A 77 6.75 -8.19 13.41
C GLY A 77 7.47 -7.99 12.08
N LEU A 78 8.20 -9.00 11.60
CA LEU A 78 8.92 -8.94 10.33
C LEU A 78 7.93 -8.87 9.15
N PHE A 79 6.95 -9.77 9.11
CA PHE A 79 5.86 -9.73 8.16
C PHE A 79 5.11 -8.39 8.20
N ASN A 80 4.69 -7.97 9.39
CA ASN A 80 3.88 -6.76 9.53
C ASN A 80 4.58 -5.52 8.96
N ASN A 81 5.87 -5.31 9.26
CA ASN A 81 6.58 -4.15 8.75
C ASN A 81 6.88 -4.25 7.26
N ALA A 82 7.28 -5.42 6.75
CA ALA A 82 7.51 -5.63 5.32
C ALA A 82 6.22 -5.44 4.50
N ALA A 83 5.11 -6.03 4.94
CA ALA A 83 3.82 -5.89 4.29
C ALA A 83 3.33 -4.43 4.33
N GLN A 84 3.48 -3.72 5.44
CA GLN A 84 3.10 -2.31 5.52
C GLN A 84 3.96 -1.41 4.61
N VAL A 85 5.27 -1.66 4.49
CA VAL A 85 6.10 -0.94 3.51
C VAL A 85 5.59 -1.18 2.10
N TRP A 86 5.28 -2.42 1.74
CA TRP A 86 4.78 -2.78 0.42
C TRP A 86 3.37 -2.21 0.16
N ASN A 87 2.44 -2.40 1.10
CA ASN A 87 1.05 -1.95 0.99
C ASN A 87 0.97 -0.43 0.78
N HIS A 88 1.74 0.34 1.56
CA HIS A 88 1.77 1.80 1.43
C HIS A 88 2.40 2.24 0.11
N THR A 89 3.50 1.61 -0.32
CA THR A 89 4.11 1.90 -1.62
C THR A 89 3.10 1.66 -2.75
N PHE A 90 2.38 0.55 -2.69
CA PHE A 90 1.34 0.22 -3.67
C PHE A 90 0.19 1.23 -3.63
N TYR A 91 -0.26 1.61 -2.44
CA TYR A 91 -1.34 2.58 -2.22
C TYR A 91 -1.02 3.97 -2.82
N TRP A 92 0.21 4.47 -2.65
CA TRP A 92 0.60 5.75 -3.24
C TRP A 92 0.50 5.73 -4.75
N ASN A 93 0.88 4.65 -5.40
CA ASN A 93 0.77 4.50 -6.85
C ASN A 93 -0.67 4.33 -7.35
N CYS A 94 -1.59 3.83 -6.49
CA CYS A 94 -3.02 3.74 -6.80
C CYS A 94 -3.71 5.10 -6.93
N MET A 95 -3.05 6.19 -6.55
CA MET A 95 -3.62 7.54 -6.58
C MET A 95 -2.77 8.49 -7.43
N GLY A 96 -3.41 9.56 -7.88
CA GLY A 96 -2.74 10.66 -8.58
C GLY A 96 -3.59 11.91 -8.68
N PRO A 97 -2.95 13.09 -8.93
CA PRO A 97 -3.64 14.38 -9.00
C PRO A 97 -4.62 14.49 -10.17
N ASN A 98 -4.42 13.67 -11.21
CA ASN A 98 -5.29 13.61 -12.39
C ASN A 98 -6.11 12.33 -12.41
N GLY A 99 -6.29 11.70 -11.25
CA GLY A 99 -7.04 10.46 -11.09
C GLY A 99 -8.57 10.64 -11.11
N GLY A 100 -9.25 9.57 -10.75
CA GLY A 100 -10.71 9.54 -10.69
C GLY A 100 -11.37 9.27 -12.04
N GLY A 101 -12.66 9.58 -12.11
CA GLY A 101 -13.47 9.27 -13.29
C GLY A 101 -13.71 7.75 -13.48
N ASN A 102 -14.03 7.37 -14.69
CA ASN A 102 -14.30 5.97 -15.05
C ASN A 102 -13.01 5.26 -15.49
N PRO A 103 -12.89 3.95 -15.19
CA PRO A 103 -11.80 3.15 -15.72
C PRO A 103 -11.85 3.07 -17.25
N THR A 104 -10.68 2.86 -17.85
CA THR A 104 -10.50 2.64 -19.28
C THR A 104 -9.64 1.38 -19.49
N GLY A 105 -9.54 0.90 -20.72
CA GLY A 105 -8.65 -0.23 -21.07
C GLY A 105 -8.96 -1.51 -20.31
N SER A 106 -7.91 -2.22 -19.94
CA SER A 106 -7.98 -3.51 -19.24
C SER A 106 -8.71 -3.44 -17.90
N ALA A 107 -8.64 -2.30 -17.20
CA ALA A 107 -9.38 -2.10 -15.95
C ALA A 107 -10.90 -2.06 -16.20
N ALA A 108 -11.36 -1.33 -17.23
CA ALA A 108 -12.77 -1.28 -17.59
C ALA A 108 -13.29 -2.66 -17.97
N ASP A 109 -12.54 -3.39 -18.80
CA ASP A 109 -12.92 -4.72 -19.26
C ASP A 109 -13.02 -5.73 -18.12
N ALA A 110 -12.00 -5.79 -17.26
CA ALA A 110 -11.98 -6.70 -16.11
C ALA A 110 -13.09 -6.40 -15.11
N ILE A 111 -13.32 -5.10 -14.79
CA ILE A 111 -14.38 -4.65 -13.90
C ILE A 111 -15.77 -4.96 -14.46
N ASN A 112 -16.01 -4.66 -15.74
CA ASN A 112 -17.29 -4.95 -16.39
C ASN A 112 -17.56 -6.46 -16.45
N GLN A 113 -16.54 -7.26 -16.71
CA GLN A 113 -16.66 -8.72 -16.74
C GLN A 113 -17.02 -9.28 -15.35
N ALA A 114 -16.37 -8.79 -14.28
CA ALA A 114 -16.53 -9.34 -12.94
C ALA A 114 -17.77 -8.80 -12.21
N PHE A 115 -18.12 -7.52 -12.41
CA PHE A 115 -19.14 -6.81 -11.62
C PHE A 115 -20.32 -6.32 -12.46
N GLY A 116 -20.29 -6.49 -13.79
CA GLY A 116 -21.33 -6.06 -14.74
C GLY A 116 -21.25 -4.58 -15.12
N SER A 117 -20.76 -3.72 -14.26
CA SER A 117 -20.52 -2.28 -14.51
C SER A 117 -19.53 -1.67 -13.53
N PHE A 118 -18.98 -0.51 -13.89
CA PHE A 118 -18.16 0.26 -12.97
C PHE A 118 -18.94 0.74 -11.74
N ASP A 119 -20.18 1.18 -11.92
CA ASP A 119 -21.02 1.65 -10.80
C ASP A 119 -21.26 0.53 -9.79
N ASN A 120 -21.57 -0.68 -10.25
CA ASN A 120 -21.72 -1.84 -9.37
C ASN A 120 -20.40 -2.17 -8.63
N PHE A 121 -19.27 -2.12 -9.32
CA PHE A 121 -17.97 -2.31 -8.69
C PHE A 121 -17.71 -1.24 -7.62
N LYS A 122 -17.89 0.02 -7.96
CA LYS A 122 -17.70 1.16 -7.06
C LYS A 122 -18.54 1.03 -5.80
N ASP A 123 -19.81 0.67 -5.95
CA ASP A 123 -20.71 0.46 -4.81
C ASP A 123 -20.26 -0.72 -3.93
N GLN A 124 -19.91 -1.86 -4.54
CA GLN A 124 -19.44 -3.04 -3.79
C GLN A 124 -18.12 -2.79 -3.09
N PHE A 125 -17.15 -2.17 -3.79
CA PHE A 125 -15.84 -1.84 -3.24
C PHE A 125 -15.97 -0.84 -2.08
N SER A 126 -16.76 0.23 -2.27
CA SER A 126 -17.00 1.25 -1.24
C SER A 126 -17.67 0.64 0.00
N LYS A 127 -18.67 -0.23 -0.19
CA LYS A 127 -19.31 -0.94 0.90
C LYS A 127 -18.33 -1.86 1.63
N SER A 128 -17.52 -2.60 0.89
CA SER A 128 -16.48 -3.48 1.44
C SER A 128 -15.46 -2.69 2.28
N ALA A 129 -14.97 -1.56 1.76
CA ALA A 129 -14.05 -0.67 2.46
C ALA A 129 -14.67 -0.05 3.73
N ALA A 130 -15.91 0.41 3.65
CA ALA A 130 -16.61 1.02 4.77
C ALA A 130 -16.87 0.02 5.91
N THR A 131 -17.14 -1.25 5.58
CA THR A 131 -17.46 -2.31 6.54
C THR A 131 -16.27 -3.19 6.93
N ASN A 132 -15.09 -2.97 6.37
CA ASN A 132 -13.87 -3.66 6.81
C ASN A 132 -13.56 -3.26 8.26
N PHE A 133 -13.81 -4.19 9.18
CA PHE A 133 -13.80 -3.91 10.61
C PHE A 133 -12.39 -3.63 11.13
N GLY A 134 -12.23 -2.53 11.86
CA GLY A 134 -10.95 -2.11 12.45
C GLY A 134 -9.99 -1.54 11.41
N SER A 135 -8.71 -1.82 11.60
CA SER A 135 -7.62 -1.43 10.69
C SER A 135 -7.41 -2.48 9.61
N GLY A 136 -7.16 -2.04 8.39
CA GLY A 136 -6.95 -2.97 7.28
C GLY A 136 -6.93 -2.27 5.92
N TRP A 137 -7.12 -3.07 4.88
CA TRP A 137 -7.04 -2.67 3.49
C TRP A 137 -8.15 -3.32 2.69
N THR A 138 -8.70 -2.60 1.73
CA THR A 138 -9.63 -3.16 0.74
C THR A 138 -8.95 -3.14 -0.63
N TRP A 139 -9.00 -4.27 -1.31
CA TRP A 139 -8.28 -4.53 -2.53
C TRP A 139 -9.22 -4.91 -3.66
N LEU A 140 -8.89 -4.49 -4.89
CA LEU A 140 -9.21 -5.23 -6.09
C LEU A 140 -8.01 -6.13 -6.38
N VAL A 141 -8.24 -7.43 -6.51
CA VAL A 141 -7.18 -8.41 -6.79
C VAL A 141 -7.48 -9.19 -8.07
N LYS A 142 -6.42 -9.64 -8.75
CA LYS A 142 -6.51 -10.65 -9.81
C LYS A 142 -6.23 -12.00 -9.16
N ASN A 143 -7.19 -12.91 -9.24
CA ASN A 143 -7.09 -14.25 -8.67
C ASN A 143 -6.39 -15.23 -9.63
N SER A 144 -6.15 -16.45 -9.17
CA SER A 144 -5.46 -17.50 -9.93
C SER A 144 -6.19 -17.94 -11.21
N SER A 145 -7.49 -17.69 -11.32
CA SER A 145 -8.28 -17.96 -12.54
C SER A 145 -8.23 -16.81 -13.56
N GLY A 146 -7.53 -15.72 -13.24
CA GLY A 146 -7.38 -14.55 -14.10
C GLY A 146 -8.51 -13.52 -13.99
N GLY A 147 -9.55 -13.80 -13.23
CA GLY A 147 -10.63 -12.86 -12.92
C GLY A 147 -10.24 -11.89 -11.80
N VAL A 148 -11.01 -10.80 -11.65
CA VAL A 148 -10.81 -9.85 -10.55
C VAL A 148 -11.92 -9.97 -9.52
N GLU A 149 -11.55 -9.73 -8.26
CA GLU A 149 -12.48 -9.79 -7.12
C GLU A 149 -12.09 -8.78 -6.04
N ILE A 150 -13.03 -8.45 -5.15
CA ILE A 150 -12.78 -7.59 -3.99
C ILE A 150 -12.33 -8.47 -2.83
N GLN A 151 -11.21 -8.11 -2.20
CA GLN A 151 -10.66 -8.77 -1.02
C GLN A 151 -10.43 -7.76 0.10
N ASN A 152 -10.82 -8.10 1.33
CA ASN A 152 -10.44 -7.35 2.52
C ASN A 152 -9.31 -8.07 3.25
N THR A 153 -8.38 -7.30 3.79
CA THR A 153 -7.36 -7.79 4.71
C THR A 153 -7.36 -6.97 5.99
N SER A 154 -7.07 -7.62 7.11
CA SER A 154 -6.95 -6.96 8.41
C SER A 154 -5.50 -6.57 8.69
N ASN A 155 -5.29 -5.49 9.42
CA ASN A 155 -3.97 -5.00 9.85
C ASN A 155 -2.99 -4.83 8.68
N ALA A 156 -1.87 -5.55 8.69
CA ALA A 156 -0.83 -5.53 7.64
C ALA A 156 -1.09 -6.55 6.51
N GLY A 157 -2.22 -7.25 6.51
CA GLY A 157 -2.50 -8.30 5.53
C GLY A 157 -2.31 -7.83 4.09
N CYS A 158 -1.73 -8.72 3.28
CA CYS A 158 -1.36 -8.46 1.89
C CYS A 158 -1.89 -9.58 0.99
N PRO A 159 -2.50 -9.28 -0.17
CA PRO A 159 -3.11 -10.28 -1.06
C PRO A 159 -2.16 -11.37 -1.53
N MET A 160 -0.87 -11.06 -1.68
CA MET A 160 0.12 -12.04 -2.15
C MET A 160 0.26 -13.26 -1.22
N THR A 161 -0.08 -13.14 0.07
CA THR A 161 -0.05 -14.27 1.00
C THR A 161 -1.14 -15.31 0.73
N SER A 162 -2.18 -14.94 -0.01
CA SER A 162 -3.23 -15.85 -0.51
C SER A 162 -3.07 -16.20 -2.00
N GLY A 163 -1.93 -15.84 -2.61
CA GLY A 163 -1.64 -16.12 -4.01
C GLY A 163 -2.36 -15.20 -4.99
N ASN A 164 -2.97 -14.12 -4.51
CA ASN A 164 -3.63 -13.12 -5.34
C ASN A 164 -2.69 -11.96 -5.69
N LYS A 165 -2.84 -11.42 -6.90
CA LYS A 165 -2.12 -10.23 -7.34
C LYS A 165 -2.94 -8.99 -7.03
N ALA A 166 -2.36 -8.03 -6.32
CA ALA A 166 -2.98 -6.73 -6.07
C ALA A 166 -3.11 -5.93 -7.38
N VAL A 167 -4.25 -5.26 -7.56
CA VAL A 167 -4.57 -4.44 -8.72
C VAL A 167 -4.89 -3.00 -8.31
N LEU A 168 -5.66 -2.81 -7.23
CA LEU A 168 -6.02 -1.52 -6.65
C LEU A 168 -6.16 -1.69 -5.14
N THR A 169 -5.86 -0.66 -4.35
CA THR A 169 -6.11 -0.69 -2.92
C THR A 169 -6.51 0.66 -2.34
N ILE A 170 -7.28 0.59 -1.27
CA ILE A 170 -7.53 1.71 -0.34
C ILE A 170 -7.11 1.30 1.07
N ASP A 171 -6.37 2.17 1.74
CA ASP A 171 -6.04 2.04 3.16
C ASP A 171 -7.25 2.47 4.00
N VAL A 172 -7.75 1.59 4.87
CA VAL A 172 -8.87 1.90 5.78
C VAL A 172 -8.45 1.94 7.26
N TRP A 173 -7.15 1.96 7.53
CA TRP A 173 -6.63 2.36 8.83
C TRP A 173 -7.08 3.81 9.12
N GLU A 174 -7.41 4.12 10.37
CA GLU A 174 -7.85 5.49 10.73
C GLU A 174 -6.79 6.55 10.43
N HIS A 175 -5.48 6.22 10.52
CA HIS A 175 -4.41 7.15 10.18
C HIS A 175 -4.45 7.64 8.72
N ALA A 176 -5.11 6.92 7.83
CA ALA A 176 -5.25 7.31 6.42
C ALA A 176 -6.21 8.49 6.23
N TYR A 177 -7.14 8.71 7.17
CA TYR A 177 -8.21 9.67 6.96
C TYR A 177 -8.59 10.53 8.19
N TYR A 178 -8.09 10.22 9.38
CA TYR A 178 -8.58 10.86 10.60
C TYR A 178 -8.28 12.37 10.66
N VAL A 179 -7.16 12.82 10.09
CA VAL A 179 -6.81 14.25 10.01
C VAL A 179 -7.89 15.01 9.23
N ASP A 180 -8.27 14.51 8.06
CA ASP A 180 -9.19 15.20 7.14
C ASP A 180 -10.67 14.94 7.44
N LYS A 181 -11.00 13.70 7.84
CA LYS A 181 -12.40 13.23 7.88
C LYS A 181 -12.82 12.73 9.27
N ARG A 182 -11.95 12.76 10.28
CA ARG A 182 -12.19 12.21 11.61
C ARG A 182 -12.65 10.75 11.51
N ASN A 183 -13.77 10.41 12.11
CA ASN A 183 -14.37 9.06 12.09
C ASN A 183 -15.19 8.76 10.83
N ALA A 184 -15.24 9.68 9.87
CA ALA A 184 -16.12 9.55 8.70
C ALA A 184 -15.43 8.78 7.55
N ARG A 185 -15.15 7.48 7.75
CA ARG A 185 -14.56 6.60 6.72
C ARG A 185 -15.31 6.65 5.38
N PRO A 186 -16.67 6.66 5.33
CA PRO A 186 -17.37 6.78 4.04
C PRO A 186 -17.03 8.07 3.27
N ALA A 187 -16.87 9.21 3.95
CA ALA A 187 -16.49 10.47 3.32
C ALA A 187 -15.04 10.43 2.77
N TYR A 188 -14.15 9.70 3.44
CA TYR A 188 -12.81 9.45 2.92
C TYR A 188 -12.84 8.57 1.65
N ILE A 189 -13.61 7.49 1.67
CA ILE A 189 -13.76 6.60 0.50
C ILE A 189 -14.29 7.38 -0.71
N GLU A 190 -15.28 8.26 -0.51
CA GLU A 190 -15.81 9.13 -1.56
C GLU A 190 -14.74 10.09 -2.11
N SER A 191 -13.93 10.71 -1.22
CA SER A 191 -12.81 11.55 -1.63
C SER A 191 -11.75 10.78 -2.40
N TRP A 192 -11.39 9.57 -1.95
CA TRP A 192 -10.40 8.71 -2.56
C TRP A 192 -10.75 8.31 -4.01
N TRP A 193 -12.02 8.07 -4.33
CA TRP A 193 -12.46 7.75 -5.70
C TRP A 193 -12.08 8.82 -6.72
N ASN A 194 -11.93 10.07 -6.32
CA ASN A 194 -11.49 11.16 -7.21
C ASN A 194 -9.99 11.13 -7.52
N LEU A 195 -9.24 10.24 -6.89
CA LEU A 195 -7.79 10.16 -6.99
C LEU A 195 -7.30 8.88 -7.67
N VAL A 196 -8.18 7.90 -7.95
CA VAL A 196 -7.79 6.59 -8.47
C VAL A 196 -7.02 6.72 -9.79
N ASN A 197 -5.79 6.20 -9.81
CA ASN A 197 -4.90 6.19 -10.97
C ASN A 197 -5.20 4.95 -11.84
N TRP A 198 -6.12 5.10 -12.80
CA TRP A 198 -6.51 4.00 -13.67
C TRP A 198 -5.40 3.51 -14.60
N ASP A 199 -4.42 4.35 -14.94
CA ASP A 199 -3.27 3.93 -15.74
C ASP A 199 -2.39 2.95 -14.95
N TYR A 200 -2.20 3.20 -13.65
CA TYR A 200 -1.52 2.25 -12.77
C TYR A 200 -2.31 0.95 -12.63
N VAL A 201 -3.62 1.02 -12.44
CA VAL A 201 -4.51 -0.16 -12.39
C VAL A 201 -4.39 -1.01 -13.66
N ASN A 202 -4.41 -0.38 -14.84
CA ASN A 202 -4.19 -1.04 -16.12
C ASN A 202 -2.83 -1.77 -16.14
N SER A 203 -1.75 -1.10 -15.76
CA SER A 203 -0.42 -1.71 -15.72
C SER A 203 -0.34 -2.94 -14.80
N GLN A 204 -1.09 -2.96 -13.70
CA GLN A 204 -1.15 -4.12 -12.80
C GLN A 204 -1.93 -5.30 -13.40
N LEU A 205 -2.90 -5.05 -14.26
CA LEU A 205 -3.67 -6.11 -14.94
C LEU A 205 -2.90 -6.73 -16.10
N GLU A 206 -2.09 -5.94 -16.82
CA GLU A 206 -1.35 -6.33 -18.01
C GLU A 206 -0.03 -7.07 -17.71
N GLY A 207 0.59 -6.82 -16.55
CA GLY A 207 1.79 -7.51 -16.05
C GLY A 207 1.44 -8.76 -15.26
#